data_f7f8d9eda88d591ca5894318f55e2e2c
#
_entry.id   f7f8d9eda88d591ca5894318f55e2e2c
#
_cell.length_a   1.000
_cell.length_b   1.000
_cell.length_c   1.000
_cell.angle_alpha   90.00
_cell.angle_beta   90.00
_cell.angle_gamma   90.00
#
_symmetry.space_group_name_H-M   'P 1'
#
loop_
_entity.id
_entity.type
_entity.pdbx_description
1 polymer ?
#
loop_
_entity_poly.entity_id
_entity_poly.type
_entity_poly.pdbx_seq_one_letter_code
_entity_poly.pdbx_strand_id
1 'polypeptide(L)'
;MSLVMDKVQKHYEYASQNFEKDNIVGIFLIGSQNYGTDLPTSDVDTELIITPTLEEIYQNKQAKSSTITLPDSNEQIKIKDIRCVFSEFKKQNINTIEVLYTNYCILNEMYKNAWQSLLDEKELIAHYNRKRAVKAIKGNTLNSYNRIFLEDGSISRKQVANIVRYEYFLRNFINEESYEKCLRPEGQAKDYIMQIRKGEMGEGAMRIIAESTKQALDILFSAYDQRPEVDTENIDSLLTKLCKDFIDTSFFTEYARNGEI
;
A
#
# COMPACT_ATOMS: atom_id res chain seq x y z
N MET A 1 -11.33 -8.62 20.29
CA MET A 1 -10.48 -8.27 19.13
C MET A 1 -11.41 -8.07 17.94
N SER A 2 -11.13 -7.19 16.99
CA SER A 2 -11.98 -7.08 15.80
C SER A 2 -11.76 -8.29 14.89
N LEU A 3 -12.80 -8.72 14.13
CA LEU A 3 -12.68 -9.84 13.18
C LEU A 3 -11.51 -9.64 12.19
N VAL A 4 -11.23 -8.38 11.82
CA VAL A 4 -10.09 -8.03 10.94
C VAL A 4 -8.76 -8.32 11.62
N MET A 5 -8.60 -7.94 12.90
CA MET A 5 -7.36 -8.18 13.63
C MET A 5 -7.10 -9.68 13.85
N ASP A 6 -8.17 -10.49 14.06
CA ASP A 6 -8.03 -11.94 14.16
C ASP A 6 -7.52 -12.57 12.84
N LYS A 7 -7.92 -12.01 11.70
CA LYS A 7 -7.40 -12.44 10.39
C LYS A 7 -5.95 -11.98 10.17
N VAL A 8 -5.60 -10.74 10.53
CA VAL A 8 -4.21 -10.25 10.49
C VAL A 8 -3.30 -11.15 11.35
N GLN A 9 -3.77 -11.58 12.51
CA GLN A 9 -3.05 -12.53 13.38
C GLN A 9 -2.82 -13.87 12.69
N LYS A 10 -3.84 -14.45 12.05
CA LYS A 10 -3.70 -15.69 11.29
C LYS A 10 -2.70 -15.58 10.12
N HIS A 11 -2.73 -14.45 9.41
CA HIS A 11 -1.76 -14.17 8.35
C HIS A 11 -0.33 -14.09 8.89
N TYR A 12 -0.15 -13.45 10.05
CA TYR A 12 1.15 -13.39 10.71
C TYR A 12 1.65 -14.79 11.13
N GLU A 13 0.81 -15.59 11.73
CA GLU A 13 1.13 -16.96 12.14
C GLU A 13 1.51 -17.84 10.94
N TYR A 14 0.76 -17.72 9.84
CA TYR A 14 1.08 -18.44 8.60
C TYR A 14 2.42 -17.98 8.00
N ALA A 15 2.65 -16.68 7.91
CA ALA A 15 3.87 -16.12 7.34
C ALA A 15 5.10 -16.45 8.19
N SER A 16 4.98 -16.40 9.52
CA SER A 16 6.07 -16.67 10.46
C SER A 16 6.60 -18.11 10.43
N GLN A 17 5.88 -19.04 9.78
CA GLN A 17 6.39 -20.40 9.53
C GLN A 17 7.46 -20.45 8.43
N ASN A 18 7.54 -19.41 7.60
CA ASN A 18 8.40 -19.37 6.41
C ASN A 18 9.56 -18.36 6.53
N PHE A 19 9.62 -17.60 7.61
CA PHE A 19 10.63 -16.58 7.85
C PHE A 19 11.12 -16.63 9.28
N GLU A 20 12.42 -16.37 9.46
CA GLU A 20 12.99 -16.15 10.79
C GLU A 20 12.27 -14.96 11.45
N LYS A 21 11.84 -15.14 12.71
CA LYS A 21 11.06 -14.12 13.42
C LYS A 21 11.79 -12.78 13.50
N ASP A 22 13.10 -12.81 13.67
CA ASP A 22 13.92 -11.61 13.79
C ASP A 22 14.08 -10.86 12.46
N ASN A 23 13.80 -11.51 11.33
CA ASN A 23 13.74 -10.86 10.03
C ASN A 23 12.35 -10.32 9.68
N ILE A 24 11.33 -10.60 10.49
CA ILE A 24 9.99 -10.03 10.29
C ILE A 24 9.93 -8.67 10.98
N VAL A 25 9.78 -7.60 10.21
CA VAL A 25 9.51 -6.24 10.74
C VAL A 25 8.09 -6.18 11.29
N GLY A 26 7.14 -6.65 10.52
CA GLY A 26 5.73 -6.69 10.91
C GLY A 26 4.83 -7.09 9.77
N ILE A 27 3.54 -7.25 10.08
CA ILE A 27 2.48 -7.47 9.10
C ILE A 27 1.42 -6.37 9.23
N PHE A 28 0.95 -5.86 8.12
CA PHE A 28 0.12 -4.67 8.01
C PHE A 28 -1.10 -4.95 7.14
N LEU A 29 -2.27 -4.55 7.61
CA LEU A 29 -3.49 -4.58 6.80
C LEU A 29 -3.38 -3.61 5.62
N ILE A 30 -3.78 -4.06 4.43
CA ILE A 30 -3.84 -3.25 3.21
C ILE A 30 -5.18 -3.43 2.50
N GLY A 31 -5.41 -2.61 1.48
CA GLY A 31 -6.57 -2.76 0.59
C GLY A 31 -7.88 -2.21 1.14
N SER A 32 -9.01 -2.76 0.69
CA SER A 32 -10.33 -2.19 0.92
C SER A 32 -10.71 -2.04 2.40
N GLN A 33 -10.26 -2.96 3.25
CA GLN A 33 -10.45 -2.89 4.70
C GLN A 33 -9.73 -1.68 5.31
N ASN A 34 -8.52 -1.36 4.81
CA ASN A 34 -7.77 -0.19 5.28
C ASN A 34 -8.38 1.12 4.79
N TYR A 35 -9.05 1.12 3.63
CA TYR A 35 -9.73 2.32 3.09
C TYR A 35 -11.14 2.51 3.64
N GLY A 36 -11.71 1.51 4.34
CA GLY A 36 -13.09 1.52 4.79
C GLY A 36 -14.10 1.42 3.66
N THR A 37 -13.74 0.77 2.55
CA THR A 37 -14.62 0.52 1.38
C THR A 37 -14.86 -0.97 1.15
N ASP A 38 -14.65 -1.78 2.16
CA ASP A 38 -14.89 -3.23 2.15
C ASP A 38 -16.37 -3.58 2.17
N LEU A 39 -16.68 -4.76 1.69
CA LEU A 39 -17.97 -5.45 1.87
C LEU A 39 -17.81 -6.56 2.91
N PRO A 40 -18.90 -7.07 3.51
CA PRO A 40 -18.82 -8.21 4.44
C PRO A 40 -18.13 -9.46 3.83
N THR A 41 -18.14 -9.57 2.50
CA THR A 41 -17.51 -10.64 1.74
C THR A 41 -16.12 -10.29 1.22
N SER A 42 -15.58 -9.11 1.57
CA SER A 42 -14.25 -8.72 1.12
C SER A 42 -13.17 -9.53 1.81
N ASP A 43 -12.18 -9.95 1.01
CA ASP A 43 -10.98 -10.58 1.52
C ASP A 43 -10.18 -9.61 2.40
N VAL A 44 -9.42 -10.16 3.33
CA VAL A 44 -8.44 -9.42 4.12
C VAL A 44 -7.07 -9.64 3.48
N ASP A 45 -6.48 -8.59 2.95
CA ASP A 45 -5.14 -8.62 2.39
C ASP A 45 -4.16 -7.96 3.35
N THR A 46 -2.94 -8.50 3.44
CA THR A 46 -1.88 -7.97 4.29
C THR A 46 -0.57 -7.82 3.53
N GLU A 47 0.29 -6.95 4.04
CA GLU A 47 1.68 -6.82 3.60
C GLU A 47 2.61 -7.21 4.76
N LEU A 48 3.41 -8.27 4.54
CA LEU A 48 4.48 -8.69 5.44
C LEU A 48 5.76 -7.97 5.02
N ILE A 49 6.33 -7.19 5.90
CA ILE A 49 7.61 -6.53 5.67
C ILE A 49 8.70 -7.32 6.38
N ILE A 50 9.76 -7.65 5.65
CA ILE A 50 10.91 -8.41 6.14
C ILE A 50 12.21 -7.64 5.90
N THR A 51 13.24 -7.92 6.70
CA THR A 51 14.62 -7.51 6.44
C THR A 51 15.38 -8.62 5.72
N PRO A 52 16.42 -8.29 4.93
CA PRO A 52 17.34 -9.28 4.39
C PRO A 52 18.19 -9.88 5.51
N THR A 53 18.68 -11.10 5.32
CA THR A 53 19.76 -11.66 6.13
C THR A 53 21.12 -11.10 5.69
N LEU A 54 22.15 -11.19 6.56
CA LEU A 54 23.53 -10.86 6.20
C LEU A 54 24.01 -11.66 4.99
N GLU A 55 23.72 -12.96 4.95
CA GLU A 55 24.07 -13.85 3.84
C GLU A 55 23.45 -13.38 2.51
N GLU A 56 22.19 -12.93 2.53
CA GLU A 56 21.53 -12.38 1.34
C GLU A 56 22.21 -11.09 0.83
N ILE A 57 22.71 -10.25 1.74
CA ILE A 57 23.45 -9.04 1.39
C ILE A 57 24.82 -9.40 0.79
N TYR A 58 25.59 -10.29 1.43
CA TYR A 58 26.90 -10.70 0.93
C TYR A 58 26.82 -11.40 -0.43
N GLN A 59 25.78 -12.19 -0.65
CA GLN A 59 25.51 -12.84 -1.94
C GLN A 59 24.90 -11.90 -2.98
N ASN A 60 24.68 -10.63 -2.64
CA ASN A 60 24.02 -9.64 -3.50
C ASN A 60 22.65 -10.13 -4.05
N LYS A 61 21.89 -10.86 -3.22
CA LYS A 61 20.55 -11.33 -3.60
C LYS A 61 19.61 -10.16 -3.79
N GLN A 62 18.77 -10.28 -4.81
CA GLN A 62 17.73 -9.30 -5.06
C GLN A 62 16.75 -9.24 -3.90
N ALA A 63 16.28 -8.04 -3.61
CA ALA A 63 15.25 -7.81 -2.60
C ALA A 63 13.96 -8.57 -2.96
N LYS A 64 13.41 -9.32 -1.99
CA LYS A 64 12.22 -10.16 -2.18
C LYS A 64 10.97 -9.31 -2.35
N SER A 65 10.16 -9.65 -3.35
CA SER A 65 8.81 -9.15 -3.53
C SER A 65 7.95 -10.26 -4.12
N SER A 66 7.01 -10.78 -3.36
CA SER A 66 6.16 -11.90 -3.78
C SER A 66 4.78 -11.79 -3.15
N THR A 67 3.85 -12.64 -3.60
CA THR A 67 2.52 -12.75 -3.01
C THR A 67 2.21 -14.22 -2.75
N ILE A 68 1.70 -14.52 -1.57
CA ILE A 68 1.18 -15.83 -1.19
C ILE A 68 -0.33 -15.70 -1.07
N THR A 69 -1.07 -16.61 -1.70
CA THR A 69 -2.50 -16.80 -1.46
C THR A 69 -2.67 -17.86 -0.38
N LEU A 70 -3.47 -17.56 0.63
CA LEU A 70 -3.72 -18.48 1.72
C LEU A 70 -4.52 -19.71 1.24
N PRO A 71 -4.24 -20.90 1.75
CA PRO A 71 -5.07 -22.07 1.49
C PRO A 71 -6.53 -21.80 1.87
N ASP A 72 -7.45 -22.33 1.08
CA ASP A 72 -8.90 -22.30 1.33
C ASP A 72 -9.54 -20.89 1.39
N SER A 73 -8.81 -19.88 0.92
CA SER A 73 -9.32 -18.50 0.83
C SER A 73 -8.72 -17.79 -0.38
N ASN A 74 -9.27 -16.57 -0.71
CA ASN A 74 -8.67 -15.67 -1.68
C ASN A 74 -7.78 -14.60 -1.01
N GLU A 75 -7.60 -14.69 0.30
CA GLU A 75 -6.81 -13.74 1.07
C GLU A 75 -5.33 -13.84 0.71
N GLN A 76 -4.66 -12.70 0.63
CA GLN A 76 -3.29 -12.61 0.16
C GLN A 76 -2.38 -11.97 1.19
N ILE A 77 -1.16 -12.52 1.28
CA ILE A 77 -0.05 -11.90 1.99
C ILE A 77 0.96 -11.45 0.95
N LYS A 78 1.14 -10.14 0.80
CA LYS A 78 2.23 -9.58 0.01
C LYS A 78 3.48 -9.55 0.88
N ILE A 79 4.54 -10.17 0.42
CA ILE A 79 5.83 -10.20 1.12
C ILE A 79 6.75 -9.19 0.46
N LYS A 80 7.30 -8.28 1.24
CA LYS A 80 8.23 -7.27 0.74
C LYS A 80 9.45 -7.15 1.65
N ASP A 81 10.59 -7.25 1.04
CA ASP A 81 11.85 -6.81 1.65
C ASP A 81 11.80 -5.31 1.92
N ILE A 82 12.31 -4.87 3.05
CA ILE A 82 12.35 -3.45 3.45
C ILE A 82 12.98 -2.57 2.37
N ARG A 83 13.96 -3.05 1.63
CA ARG A 83 14.60 -2.35 0.50
C ARG A 83 13.60 -2.07 -0.63
N CYS A 84 12.67 -3.01 -0.89
CA CYS A 84 11.58 -2.83 -1.84
C CYS A 84 10.59 -1.78 -1.34
N VAL A 85 10.22 -1.81 -0.05
CA VAL A 85 9.30 -0.85 0.57
C VAL A 85 9.84 0.58 0.39
N PHE A 86 11.10 0.83 0.75
CA PHE A 86 11.71 2.14 0.59
C PHE A 86 11.88 2.57 -0.87
N SER A 87 12.19 1.62 -1.78
CA SER A 87 12.18 1.89 -3.23
C SER A 87 10.80 2.32 -3.73
N GLU A 88 9.72 1.75 -3.20
CA GLU A 88 8.36 2.11 -3.55
C GLU A 88 7.92 3.43 -2.91
N PHE A 89 8.39 3.77 -1.71
CA PHE A 89 8.23 5.12 -1.15
C PHE A 89 8.86 6.18 -2.06
N LYS A 90 10.08 5.94 -2.55
CA LYS A 90 10.74 6.82 -3.54
C LYS A 90 9.94 6.98 -4.84
N LYS A 91 9.21 5.96 -5.24
CA LYS A 91 8.30 5.99 -6.41
C LYS A 91 6.92 6.58 -6.09
N GLN A 92 6.66 6.91 -4.82
CA GLN A 92 5.36 7.39 -4.33
C GLN A 92 4.22 6.39 -4.63
N ASN A 93 4.49 5.10 -4.43
CA ASN A 93 3.49 4.06 -4.65
C ASN A 93 2.44 4.08 -3.53
N ILE A 94 1.22 4.52 -3.84
CA ILE A 94 0.14 4.66 -2.87
C ILE A 94 -0.23 3.33 -2.18
N ASN A 95 -0.06 2.19 -2.88
CA ASN A 95 -0.37 0.88 -2.33
C ASN A 95 0.67 0.39 -1.31
N THR A 96 1.85 1.03 -1.25
CA THR A 96 2.86 0.75 -0.24
C THR A 96 2.85 1.83 0.85
N ILE A 97 2.62 3.10 0.48
CA ILE A 97 2.52 4.18 1.48
C ILE A 97 1.36 3.94 2.45
N GLU A 98 0.29 3.26 2.02
CA GLU A 98 -0.86 2.95 2.88
C GLU A 98 -0.51 2.18 4.16
N VAL A 99 0.60 1.42 4.19
CA VAL A 99 1.03 0.67 5.38
C VAL A 99 1.37 1.61 6.56
N LEU A 100 1.76 2.86 6.27
CA LEU A 100 2.05 3.89 7.29
C LEU A 100 0.78 4.45 7.95
N TYR A 101 -0.40 4.13 7.40
CA TYR A 101 -1.70 4.66 7.82
C TYR A 101 -2.68 3.58 8.27
N THR A 102 -2.24 2.32 8.36
CA THR A 102 -3.11 1.26 8.88
C THR A 102 -3.11 1.22 10.41
N ASN A 103 -4.30 0.99 10.98
CA ASN A 103 -4.47 0.77 12.40
C ASN A 103 -4.42 -0.72 12.78
N TYR A 104 -4.29 -1.61 11.82
CA TYR A 104 -4.29 -3.06 12.00
C TYR A 104 -2.94 -3.63 11.57
N CYS A 105 -2.05 -3.76 12.54
CA CYS A 105 -0.74 -4.33 12.30
C CYS A 105 -0.27 -5.16 13.50
N ILE A 106 0.67 -6.05 13.24
CA ILE A 106 1.48 -6.72 14.26
C ILE A 106 2.92 -6.36 13.96
N LEU A 107 3.51 -5.58 14.82
CA LEU A 107 4.88 -5.10 14.72
C LEU A 107 5.77 -5.94 15.63
N ASN A 108 6.93 -6.33 15.16
CA ASN A 108 7.95 -6.95 15.99
C ASN A 108 8.60 -5.88 16.88
N GLU A 109 8.64 -6.12 18.19
CA GLU A 109 9.11 -5.18 19.20
C GLU A 109 10.54 -4.66 18.92
N MET A 110 11.41 -5.49 18.36
CA MET A 110 12.79 -5.07 18.03
C MET A 110 12.85 -3.93 17.02
N TYR A 111 11.87 -3.82 16.11
CA TYR A 111 11.80 -2.75 15.10
C TYR A 111 10.98 -1.54 15.52
N LYS A 112 10.46 -1.51 16.74
CA LYS A 112 9.53 -0.49 17.22
C LYS A 112 10.10 0.94 17.07
N ASN A 113 11.36 1.13 17.42
CA ASN A 113 12.00 2.45 17.32
C ASN A 113 12.21 2.86 15.86
N ALA A 114 12.68 1.96 15.00
CA ALA A 114 12.85 2.23 13.57
C ALA A 114 11.49 2.51 12.90
N TRP A 115 10.46 1.75 13.27
CA TRP A 115 9.10 1.97 12.77
C TRP A 115 8.51 3.29 13.24
N GLN A 116 8.73 3.68 14.52
CA GLN A 116 8.27 4.97 15.03
C GLN A 116 8.95 6.13 14.30
N SER A 117 10.27 6.06 14.09
CA SER A 117 11.00 7.08 13.30
C SER A 117 10.44 7.22 11.87
N LEU A 118 10.02 6.11 11.26
CA LEU A 118 9.36 6.11 9.95
C LEU A 118 7.97 6.77 10.02
N LEU A 119 7.18 6.48 11.07
CA LEU A 119 5.85 7.07 11.28
C LEU A 119 5.91 8.58 11.57
N ASP A 120 6.94 9.05 12.25
CA ASP A 120 7.14 10.48 12.54
C ASP A 120 7.31 11.29 11.25
N GLU A 121 7.84 10.67 10.19
CA GLU A 121 8.05 11.29 8.87
C GLU A 121 6.98 10.93 7.81
N LYS A 122 5.91 10.22 8.20
CA LYS A 122 4.97 9.62 7.25
C LYS A 122 4.30 10.61 6.29
N GLU A 123 3.91 11.80 6.78
CA GLU A 123 3.29 12.83 5.93
C GLU A 123 4.30 13.42 4.94
N LEU A 124 5.54 13.66 5.39
CA LEU A 124 6.61 14.10 4.52
C LEU A 124 6.88 13.05 3.43
N ILE A 125 7.01 11.78 3.81
CA ILE A 125 7.23 10.66 2.89
C ILE A 125 6.08 10.54 1.88
N ALA A 126 4.85 10.72 2.31
CA ALA A 126 3.67 10.56 1.46
C ALA A 126 3.49 11.71 0.45
N HIS A 127 4.02 12.90 0.71
CA HIS A 127 3.75 14.10 -0.08
C HIS A 127 4.97 14.70 -0.81
N TYR A 128 6.19 14.19 -0.59
CA TYR A 128 7.40 14.88 -1.04
C TYR A 128 7.54 15.00 -2.57
N ASN A 129 6.96 14.08 -3.34
CA ASN A 129 7.03 14.14 -4.80
C ASN A 129 5.65 13.91 -5.44
N ARG A 130 4.89 14.99 -5.52
CA ARG A 130 3.53 14.94 -6.07
C ARG A 130 3.48 14.48 -7.51
N LYS A 131 4.49 14.81 -8.32
CA LYS A 131 4.53 14.36 -9.73
C LYS A 131 4.66 12.84 -9.82
N ARG A 132 5.54 12.24 -9.01
CA ARG A 132 5.66 10.77 -8.92
C ARG A 132 4.38 10.13 -8.38
N ALA A 133 3.75 10.72 -7.36
CA ALA A 133 2.49 10.22 -6.80
C ALA A 133 1.38 10.20 -7.86
N VAL A 134 1.20 11.30 -8.59
CA VAL A 134 0.23 11.39 -9.69
C VAL A 134 0.51 10.35 -10.78
N LYS A 135 1.78 10.15 -11.14
CA LYS A 135 2.19 9.10 -12.09
C LYS A 135 1.87 7.69 -11.59
N ALA A 136 2.09 7.41 -10.31
CA ALA A 136 1.75 6.13 -9.69
C ALA A 136 0.23 5.89 -9.70
N ILE A 137 -0.57 6.91 -9.36
CA ILE A 137 -2.04 6.87 -9.42
C ILE A 137 -2.52 6.64 -10.85
N LYS A 138 -1.91 7.30 -11.85
CA LYS A 138 -2.22 7.09 -13.27
C LYS A 138 -2.03 5.63 -13.67
N GLY A 139 -0.91 5.01 -13.26
CA GLY A 139 -0.66 3.58 -13.51
C GLY A 139 -1.71 2.68 -12.88
N ASN A 140 -2.07 2.92 -11.61
CA ASN A 140 -3.11 2.17 -10.91
C ASN A 140 -4.50 2.36 -11.54
N THR A 141 -4.82 3.57 -11.97
CA THR A 141 -6.08 3.89 -12.67
C THR A 141 -6.19 3.12 -13.98
N LEU A 142 -5.14 3.15 -14.80
CA LEU A 142 -5.10 2.42 -16.08
C LEU A 142 -5.25 0.91 -15.87
N ASN A 143 -4.55 0.36 -14.88
CA ASN A 143 -4.65 -1.06 -14.55
C ASN A 143 -6.08 -1.45 -14.10
N SER A 144 -6.74 -0.61 -13.29
CA SER A 144 -8.13 -0.84 -12.89
C SER A 144 -9.09 -0.66 -14.08
N TYR A 145 -8.91 0.38 -14.90
CA TYR A 145 -9.76 0.64 -16.04
C TYR A 145 -9.73 -0.50 -17.07
N ASN A 146 -8.56 -1.05 -17.34
CA ASN A 146 -8.39 -2.19 -18.27
C ASN A 146 -9.06 -3.49 -17.78
N ARG A 147 -9.46 -3.54 -16.51
CA ARG A 147 -10.13 -4.69 -15.87
C ARG A 147 -11.60 -4.43 -15.57
N ILE A 148 -12.17 -3.31 -16.04
CA ILE A 148 -13.59 -2.99 -15.81
C ILE A 148 -14.50 -3.95 -16.58
N PHE A 149 -14.18 -4.22 -17.84
CA PHE A 149 -14.97 -5.11 -18.69
C PHE A 149 -14.42 -6.53 -18.55
N LEU A 150 -15.28 -7.43 -18.07
CA LEU A 150 -14.96 -8.85 -17.91
C LEU A 150 -15.16 -9.58 -19.24
N GLU A 151 -14.62 -10.78 -19.34
CA GLU A 151 -14.69 -11.60 -20.57
C GLU A 151 -16.13 -11.93 -20.99
N ASP A 152 -17.05 -12.03 -20.05
CA ASP A 152 -18.49 -12.24 -20.29
C ASP A 152 -19.25 -10.98 -20.67
N GLY A 153 -18.56 -9.83 -20.81
CA GLY A 153 -19.13 -8.52 -21.11
C GLY A 153 -19.74 -7.79 -19.92
N SER A 154 -19.77 -8.39 -18.74
CA SER A 154 -20.24 -7.74 -17.51
C SER A 154 -19.22 -6.73 -16.98
N ILE A 155 -19.63 -5.92 -16.00
CA ILE A 155 -18.81 -4.84 -15.43
C ILE A 155 -18.36 -5.20 -14.02
N SER A 156 -17.07 -5.11 -13.79
CA SER A 156 -16.46 -5.26 -12.47
C SER A 156 -16.74 -4.05 -11.59
N ARG A 157 -17.70 -4.19 -10.68
CA ARG A 157 -18.06 -3.18 -9.66
C ARG A 157 -16.83 -2.76 -8.84
N LYS A 158 -15.96 -3.72 -8.49
CA LYS A 158 -14.71 -3.49 -7.75
C LYS A 158 -13.79 -2.52 -8.51
N GLN A 159 -13.66 -2.70 -9.84
CA GLN A 159 -12.76 -1.86 -10.63
C GLN A 159 -13.33 -0.46 -10.86
N VAL A 160 -14.65 -0.34 -11.09
CA VAL A 160 -15.32 0.98 -11.17
C VAL A 160 -15.17 1.73 -9.85
N ALA A 161 -15.43 1.08 -8.72
CA ALA A 161 -15.24 1.69 -7.40
C ALA A 161 -13.77 2.13 -7.16
N ASN A 162 -12.79 1.35 -7.63
CA ASN A 162 -11.37 1.70 -7.51
C ASN A 162 -11.03 2.98 -8.26
N ILE A 163 -11.48 3.17 -9.52
CA ILE A 163 -11.15 4.39 -10.27
C ILE A 163 -11.81 5.62 -9.65
N VAL A 164 -13.05 5.49 -9.12
CA VAL A 164 -13.72 6.56 -8.37
C VAL A 164 -12.94 6.90 -7.10
N ARG A 165 -12.42 5.90 -6.38
CA ARG A 165 -11.57 6.11 -5.22
C ARG A 165 -10.24 6.80 -5.58
N TYR A 166 -9.64 6.47 -6.73
CA TYR A 166 -8.44 7.17 -7.20
C TYR A 166 -8.70 8.62 -7.56
N GLU A 167 -9.88 8.93 -8.13
CA GLU A 167 -10.28 10.31 -8.37
C GLU A 167 -10.44 11.08 -7.06
N TYR A 168 -11.13 10.50 -6.07
CA TYR A 168 -11.26 11.07 -4.74
C TYR A 168 -9.88 11.33 -4.10
N PHE A 169 -9.02 10.30 -4.11
CA PHE A 169 -7.67 10.41 -3.59
C PHE A 169 -6.92 11.58 -4.25
N LEU A 170 -6.90 11.61 -5.58
CA LEU A 170 -6.12 12.59 -6.33
C LEU A 170 -6.61 14.02 -6.09
N ARG A 171 -7.92 14.24 -6.02
CA ARG A 171 -8.50 15.56 -5.72
C ARG A 171 -8.07 16.07 -4.36
N ASN A 172 -8.17 15.24 -3.32
CA ASN A 172 -7.76 15.62 -1.97
C ASN A 172 -6.24 15.82 -1.88
N PHE A 173 -5.46 14.94 -2.52
CA PHE A 173 -4.01 15.02 -2.55
C PHE A 173 -3.49 16.29 -3.23
N ILE A 174 -4.15 16.73 -4.30
CA ILE A 174 -3.85 17.98 -4.98
C ILE A 174 -4.18 19.20 -4.11
N ASN A 175 -5.26 19.11 -3.32
CA ASN A 175 -5.71 20.14 -2.40
C ASN A 175 -4.95 20.16 -1.06
N GLU A 176 -3.87 19.38 -0.96
CA GLU A 176 -2.99 19.34 0.22
C GLU A 176 -3.66 18.84 1.51
N GLU A 177 -4.69 18.02 1.37
CA GLU A 177 -5.26 17.34 2.52
C GLU A 177 -4.28 16.30 3.10
N SER A 178 -4.44 15.95 4.40
CA SER A 178 -3.62 14.89 4.99
C SER A 178 -3.74 13.60 4.19
N TYR A 179 -2.66 12.82 4.13
CA TYR A 179 -2.68 11.59 3.34
C TYR A 179 -3.74 10.60 3.82
N GLU A 180 -4.02 10.56 5.11
CA GLU A 180 -5.08 9.73 5.68
C GLU A 180 -6.45 10.10 5.10
N LYS A 181 -6.75 11.39 4.98
CA LYS A 181 -8.00 11.88 4.35
C LYS A 181 -8.05 11.56 2.85
N CYS A 182 -6.90 11.64 2.17
CA CYS A 182 -6.83 11.22 0.77
C CYS A 182 -7.12 9.71 0.62
N LEU A 183 -6.59 8.89 1.53
CA LEU A 183 -6.66 7.44 1.48
C LEU A 183 -8.06 6.90 1.78
N ARG A 184 -8.75 7.50 2.77
CA ARG A 184 -10.04 7.03 3.30
C ARG A 184 -11.18 7.94 2.88
N PRO A 185 -12.01 7.53 1.91
CA PRO A 185 -13.20 8.27 1.54
C PRO A 185 -14.17 8.38 2.73
N GLU A 186 -14.77 9.57 2.90
CA GLU A 186 -15.73 9.86 3.96
C GLU A 186 -17.01 10.48 3.39
N GLY A 187 -18.09 10.47 4.18
CA GLY A 187 -19.37 11.09 3.84
C GLY A 187 -19.92 10.62 2.49
N GLN A 188 -20.41 11.56 1.69
CA GLN A 188 -21.04 11.27 0.39
C GLN A 188 -20.11 10.51 -0.59
N ALA A 189 -18.81 10.77 -0.56
CA ALA A 189 -17.86 10.07 -1.42
C ALA A 189 -17.76 8.58 -1.06
N LYS A 190 -17.72 8.28 0.23
CA LYS A 190 -17.76 6.89 0.72
C LYS A 190 -19.07 6.22 0.34
N ASP A 191 -20.19 6.86 0.58
CA ASP A 191 -21.51 6.32 0.27
C ASP A 191 -21.64 5.99 -1.22
N TYR A 192 -21.15 6.89 -2.09
CA TYR A 192 -21.16 6.69 -3.53
C TYR A 192 -20.30 5.49 -3.97
N ILE A 193 -19.09 5.37 -3.45
CA ILE A 193 -18.22 4.22 -3.70
C ILE A 193 -18.88 2.92 -3.23
N MET A 194 -19.52 2.94 -2.07
CA MET A 194 -20.20 1.77 -1.51
C MET A 194 -21.44 1.37 -2.30
N GLN A 195 -22.22 2.31 -2.85
CA GLN A 195 -23.33 2.01 -3.75
C GLN A 195 -22.87 1.27 -5.00
N ILE A 196 -21.74 1.70 -5.59
CA ILE A 196 -21.13 1.00 -6.73
C ILE A 196 -20.72 -0.42 -6.30
N ARG A 197 -20.02 -0.56 -5.18
CA ARG A 197 -19.53 -1.85 -4.68
C ARG A 197 -20.65 -2.85 -4.39
N LYS A 198 -21.73 -2.39 -3.79
CA LYS A 198 -22.92 -3.21 -3.47
C LYS A 198 -23.75 -3.55 -4.72
N GLY A 199 -23.54 -2.87 -5.84
CA GLY A 199 -24.30 -3.07 -7.07
C GLY A 199 -25.69 -2.45 -7.03
N GLU A 200 -25.84 -1.38 -6.28
CA GLU A 200 -27.08 -0.59 -6.22
C GLU A 200 -27.29 0.23 -7.51
N MET A 201 -26.32 0.23 -8.41
CA MET A 201 -26.34 0.91 -9.71
C MET A 201 -26.39 -0.08 -10.88
N GLY A 202 -27.20 0.23 -11.89
CA GLY A 202 -27.29 -0.58 -13.10
C GLY A 202 -26.01 -0.46 -13.96
N GLU A 203 -25.75 -1.46 -14.82
CA GLU A 203 -24.56 -1.52 -15.66
C GLU A 203 -24.36 -0.30 -16.56
N GLY A 204 -25.44 0.24 -17.14
CA GLY A 204 -25.38 1.44 -17.97
C GLY A 204 -24.87 2.66 -17.20
N ALA A 205 -25.32 2.83 -15.94
CA ALA A 205 -24.81 3.89 -15.07
C ALA A 205 -23.35 3.67 -14.73
N MET A 206 -22.93 2.43 -14.42
CA MET A 206 -21.55 2.11 -14.13
C MET A 206 -20.60 2.36 -15.32
N ARG A 207 -21.05 2.14 -16.56
CA ARG A 207 -20.26 2.52 -17.77
C ARG A 207 -20.03 4.01 -17.83
N ILE A 208 -21.10 4.80 -17.68
CA ILE A 208 -21.01 6.27 -17.69
C ILE A 208 -20.08 6.76 -16.58
N ILE A 209 -20.21 6.22 -15.37
CA ILE A 209 -19.32 6.55 -14.22
C ILE A 209 -17.88 6.24 -14.58
N ALA A 210 -17.59 5.05 -15.08
CA ALA A 210 -16.24 4.63 -15.42
C ALA A 210 -15.59 5.56 -16.45
N GLU A 211 -16.31 5.90 -17.51
CA GLU A 211 -15.82 6.76 -18.59
C GLU A 211 -15.65 8.20 -18.12
N SER A 212 -16.64 8.77 -17.45
CA SER A 212 -16.58 10.16 -16.95
C SER A 212 -15.47 10.34 -15.90
N THR A 213 -15.31 9.38 -14.99
CA THR A 213 -14.24 9.40 -13.99
C THR A 213 -12.87 9.29 -14.65
N LYS A 214 -12.72 8.40 -15.65
CA LYS A 214 -11.47 8.29 -16.42
C LYS A 214 -11.13 9.60 -17.12
N GLN A 215 -12.11 10.25 -17.77
CA GLN A 215 -11.90 11.54 -18.43
C GLN A 215 -11.47 12.63 -17.44
N ALA A 216 -12.12 12.71 -16.28
CA ALA A 216 -11.75 13.64 -15.21
C ALA A 216 -10.32 13.40 -14.71
N LEU A 217 -9.93 12.14 -14.51
CA LEU A 217 -8.56 11.77 -14.13
C LEU A 217 -7.55 12.12 -15.22
N ASP A 218 -7.85 11.88 -16.50
CA ASP A 218 -6.95 12.21 -17.63
C ASP A 218 -6.66 13.73 -17.70
N ILE A 219 -7.64 14.57 -17.40
CA ILE A 219 -7.46 16.03 -17.32
C ILE A 219 -6.51 16.38 -16.18
N LEU A 220 -6.71 15.80 -14.98
CA LEU A 220 -5.84 16.02 -13.83
C LEU A 220 -4.41 15.52 -14.10
N PHE A 221 -4.25 14.35 -14.71
CA PHE A 221 -2.93 13.81 -15.07
C PHE A 221 -2.20 14.71 -16.07
N SER A 222 -2.89 15.20 -17.09
CA SER A 222 -2.30 16.09 -18.10
C SER A 222 -1.81 17.41 -17.49
N ALA A 223 -2.55 17.96 -16.54
CA ALA A 223 -2.16 19.17 -15.83
C ALA A 223 -0.89 18.98 -14.96
N TYR A 224 -0.67 17.75 -14.45
CA TYR A 224 0.50 17.43 -13.63
C TYR A 224 1.73 17.02 -14.43
N ASP A 225 1.56 16.38 -15.59
CA ASP A 225 2.68 15.98 -16.46
C ASP A 225 3.53 17.20 -16.90
N GLN A 226 2.94 18.39 -16.94
CA GLN A 226 3.61 19.66 -17.32
C GLN A 226 4.38 20.32 -16.15
N ARG A 227 4.23 19.84 -14.92
CA ARG A 227 4.93 20.41 -13.77
C ARG A 227 6.41 20.00 -13.77
N PRO A 228 7.32 20.89 -13.29
CA PRO A 228 8.74 20.55 -13.17
C PRO A 228 8.93 19.39 -12.16
N GLU A 229 10.04 18.68 -12.30
CA GLU A 229 10.52 17.76 -11.25
C GLU A 229 10.88 18.54 -10.01
N VAL A 230 10.69 17.92 -8.84
CA VAL A 230 11.05 18.46 -7.53
C VAL A 230 12.39 17.86 -7.14
N ASP A 231 13.27 18.66 -6.56
CA ASP A 231 14.47 18.18 -5.92
C ASP A 231 14.10 17.25 -4.75
N THR A 232 14.64 16.06 -4.75
CA THR A 232 14.33 15.01 -3.75
C THR A 232 15.54 14.55 -2.97
N GLU A 233 16.71 15.17 -3.14
CA GLU A 233 17.99 14.71 -2.57
C GLU A 233 17.91 14.55 -1.04
N ASN A 234 17.36 15.56 -0.35
CA ASN A 234 17.22 15.52 1.11
C ASN A 234 16.31 14.39 1.58
N ILE A 235 15.19 14.15 0.88
CA ILE A 235 14.25 13.10 1.23
C ILE A 235 14.79 11.71 0.85
N ASP A 236 15.46 11.60 -0.28
CA ASP A 236 16.12 10.37 -0.69
C ASP A 236 17.21 9.97 0.32
N SER A 237 17.92 10.95 0.89
CA SER A 237 18.89 10.73 1.99
C SER A 237 18.20 10.30 3.28
N LEU A 238 17.11 10.94 3.66
CA LEU A 238 16.29 10.55 4.82
C LEU A 238 15.76 9.11 4.66
N LEU A 239 15.16 8.78 3.53
CA LEU A 239 14.66 7.44 3.27
C LEU A 239 15.76 6.38 3.31
N THR A 240 16.96 6.73 2.83
CA THR A 240 18.12 5.83 2.90
C THR A 240 18.55 5.60 4.33
N LYS A 241 18.59 6.64 5.17
CA LYS A 241 18.90 6.54 6.60
C LYS A 241 17.87 5.66 7.31
N LEU A 242 16.57 5.94 7.14
CA LEU A 242 15.50 5.16 7.75
C LEU A 242 15.55 3.67 7.34
N CYS A 243 15.80 3.39 6.06
CA CYS A 243 15.99 2.00 5.60
C CYS A 243 17.15 1.30 6.29
N LYS A 244 18.27 2.02 6.44
CA LYS A 244 19.46 1.52 7.13
C LYS A 244 19.15 1.16 8.60
N ASP A 245 18.36 1.97 9.31
CA ASP A 245 18.00 1.71 10.70
C ASP A 245 17.31 0.35 10.89
N PHE A 246 16.46 -0.08 9.94
CA PHE A 246 15.86 -1.41 9.95
C PHE A 246 16.89 -2.52 9.71
N ILE A 247 17.76 -2.33 8.74
CA ILE A 247 18.79 -3.31 8.37
C ILE A 247 19.80 -3.47 9.51
N ASP A 248 20.28 -2.37 10.09
CA ASP A 248 21.21 -2.39 11.21
C ASP A 248 20.57 -3.10 12.43
N THR A 249 19.30 -2.83 12.73
CA THR A 249 18.57 -3.53 13.80
C THR A 249 18.54 -5.04 13.60
N SER A 250 18.29 -5.50 12.38
CA SER A 250 18.31 -6.93 12.04
C SER A 250 19.68 -7.54 12.25
N PHE A 251 20.73 -6.88 11.75
CA PHE A 251 22.10 -7.39 11.80
C PHE A 251 22.67 -7.44 13.21
N PHE A 252 22.41 -6.43 14.04
CA PHE A 252 22.81 -6.47 15.46
C PHE A 252 22.22 -7.68 16.18
N THR A 253 20.99 -8.03 15.88
CA THR A 253 20.33 -9.20 16.47
C THR A 253 20.93 -10.51 15.95
N GLU A 254 21.23 -10.59 14.66
CA GLU A 254 21.86 -11.75 14.05
C GLU A 254 23.28 -11.99 14.63
N TYR A 255 24.10 -10.95 14.74
CA TYR A 255 25.42 -11.03 15.38
C TYR A 255 25.35 -11.44 16.86
N ALA A 256 24.43 -10.82 17.64
CA ALA A 256 24.27 -11.16 19.05
C ALA A 256 23.87 -12.63 19.25
N ARG A 257 23.02 -13.17 18.35
CA ARG A 257 22.61 -14.58 18.39
C ARG A 257 23.75 -15.53 18.08
N ASN A 258 24.61 -15.16 17.14
CA ASN A 258 25.76 -15.98 16.73
C ASN A 258 26.93 -15.91 17.72
N GLY A 259 26.83 -15.09 18.78
CA GLY A 259 27.90 -14.92 19.76
C GLY A 259 29.11 -14.15 19.25
N GLU A 260 28.91 -13.31 18.22
CA GLU A 260 29.96 -12.51 17.58
C GLU A 260 30.06 -11.08 18.19
N ILE A 261 29.21 -10.77 19.18
CA ILE A 261 29.23 -9.53 19.99
C ILE A 261 29.12 -9.90 21.47
#